data_1669c08b24ac623a3d96577326bba5bb
#
_entry.id   1669c08b24ac623a3d96577326bba5bb
#
_cell.length_a   1.000
_cell.length_b   1.000
_cell.length_c   1.000
_cell.angle_alpha   90.00
_cell.angle_beta   90.00
_cell.angle_gamma   90.00
#
_symmetry.space_group_name_H-M   'P 1'
#
loop_
_entity.id
_entity.type
_entity.pdbx_description
1 polymer ?
#
loop_
_entity_poly.entity_id
_entity_poly.type
_entity_poly.pdbx_seq_one_letter_code
_entity_poly.pdbx_strand_id
1 'polypeptide(L)' 'MEKEEDIIMKKTYKIEVDCAACALKMEDAAKKVERVTDATVSFMTQKMKVEFADGSDEKAVMENVVKACKRVEDDCEIYL' A
#
# COMPACT_ATOMS: atom_id res chain seq x y z
N MET A 1 -2.83 -15.92 -20.97
CA MET A 1 -2.63 -15.59 -20.71
C MET A 1 -2.07 -15.03 -20.45
N GLU A 2 -1.95 -14.81 -20.19
CA GLU A 2 -1.48 -14.28 -19.83
C GLU A 2 -0.96 -13.36 -19.74
N LYS A 3 -0.80 -12.97 -19.77
CA LYS A 3 -0.44 -12.23 -19.67
C LYS A 3 -0.26 -11.18 -19.39
N GLU A 4 -0.16 -10.70 -19.79
CA GLU A 4 -0.25 -9.54 -19.49
C GLU A 4 -0.24 -8.94 -18.32
N GLU A 5 -0.59 -9.30 -17.66
CA GLU A 5 -0.52 -9.02 -16.30
C GLU A 5 0.81 -8.58 -15.85
N ASP A 6 1.77 -8.72 -16.64
CA ASP A 6 3.14 -8.36 -16.29
C ASP A 6 3.35 -6.89 -16.14
N ILE A 7 2.35 -6.08 -16.46
CA ILE A 7 2.51 -4.64 -16.35
C ILE A 7 2.20 -4.11 -14.96
N ILE A 8 1.90 -5.01 -14.02
CA ILE A 8 1.59 -4.62 -12.65
C ILE A 8 2.60 -5.28 -11.72
N MET A 9 3.25 -4.45 -10.88
CA MET A 9 4.15 -4.95 -9.86
C MET A 9 3.43 -5.01 -8.53
N LYS A 10 3.61 -6.12 -7.82
CA LYS A 10 2.96 -6.34 -6.53
C LYS A 10 4.01 -6.54 -5.46
N LYS A 11 3.84 -5.86 -4.34
CA LYS A 11 4.73 -6.01 -3.19
C LYS A 11 3.91 -6.11 -1.93
N THR A 12 4.40 -6.90 -0.98
CA THR A 12 3.76 -7.04 0.32
C THR A 12 4.71 -6.50 1.37
N TYR A 13 4.19 -5.65 2.25
CA TYR A 13 4.99 -5.03 3.30
C TYR A 13 4.38 -5.34 4.64
N LYS A 14 5.24 -5.50 5.65
CA LYS A 14 4.77 -5.65 7.02
C LYS A 14 4.35 -4.30 7.56
N ILE A 15 3.25 -4.27 8.28
CA ILE A 15 2.74 -3.03 8.86
C ILE A 15 2.38 -3.26 10.31
N GLU A 16 2.17 -2.17 11.03
CA GLU A 16 1.58 -2.21 12.37
C GLU A 16 0.44 -1.23 12.41
N VAL A 17 -0.73 -1.71 12.81
CA VAL A 17 -1.92 -0.88 12.93
C VAL A 17 -2.78 -1.48 14.04
N ASP A 18 -3.40 -0.62 14.84
CA ASP A 18 -4.06 -1.06 16.08
C ASP A 18 -5.53 -1.37 15.91
N CYS A 19 -6.15 -0.98 14.83
CA CYS A 19 -7.56 -1.25 14.67
C CYS A 19 -7.92 -1.44 13.21
N ALA A 20 -9.01 -2.18 12.99
CA ALA A 20 -9.45 -2.49 11.63
C ALA A 20 -9.87 -1.24 10.86
N ALA A 21 -10.49 -0.29 11.52
CA ALA A 21 -10.88 0.96 10.86
C ALA A 21 -9.66 1.73 10.41
N CYS A 22 -8.59 1.71 11.20
CA CYS A 22 -7.34 2.36 10.83
C CYS A 22 -6.73 1.69 9.60
N ALA A 23 -6.80 0.37 9.55
CA ALA A 23 -6.31 -0.37 8.39
C ALA A 23 -7.07 0.03 7.13
N LEU A 24 -8.37 0.21 7.24
CA LEU A 24 -9.17 0.64 6.08
C LEU A 24 -8.79 2.05 5.63
N LYS A 25 -8.49 2.93 6.57
CA LYS A 25 -8.06 4.27 6.23
C LYS A 25 -6.72 4.24 5.50
N MET A 26 -5.82 3.37 5.94
CA MET A 26 -4.53 3.20 5.27
C MET A 26 -4.72 2.70 3.86
N GLU A 27 -5.60 1.73 3.69
CA GLU A 27 -5.88 1.19 2.36
C GLU A 27 -6.43 2.26 1.44
N ASP A 28 -7.38 3.03 1.91
CA ASP A 28 -7.98 4.10 1.12
C ASP A 28 -6.93 5.15 0.74
N ALA A 29 -6.09 5.53 1.70
CA ALA A 29 -5.05 6.51 1.44
C ALA A 29 -4.06 6.00 0.42
N ALA A 30 -3.66 4.73 0.53
CA ALA A 30 -2.71 4.14 -0.39
C ALA A 30 -3.28 4.10 -1.82
N LYS A 31 -4.56 3.81 -1.95
CA LYS A 31 -5.19 3.75 -3.28
C LYS A 31 -5.22 5.09 -3.98
N LYS A 32 -5.13 6.17 -3.22
CA LYS A 32 -5.14 7.52 -3.80
C LYS A 32 -3.76 8.00 -4.23
N VAL A 33 -2.72 7.24 -3.90
CA VAL A 33 -1.37 7.61 -4.27
C VAL A 33 -1.18 7.37 -5.76
N GLU A 34 -0.52 8.33 -6.42
CA GLU A 34 -0.24 8.21 -7.84
C GLU A 34 0.63 6.99 -8.09
N ARG A 35 0.36 6.29 -9.18
CA ARG A 35 1.08 5.08 -9.59
C ARG A 35 0.69 3.83 -8.83
N VAL A 36 -0.16 3.95 -7.83
CA VAL A 36 -0.71 2.77 -7.15
C VAL A 36 -1.98 2.37 -7.88
N THR A 37 -2.00 1.15 -8.42
CA THR A 37 -3.16 0.66 -9.14
C THR A 37 -4.16 -0.01 -8.21
N ASP A 38 -3.65 -0.56 -7.08
CA ASP A 38 -4.53 -1.14 -6.08
C ASP A 38 -3.74 -1.29 -4.80
N ALA A 39 -4.44 -1.39 -3.69
CA ALA A 39 -3.81 -1.61 -2.40
C ALA A 39 -4.78 -2.35 -1.49
N THR A 40 -4.25 -3.26 -0.71
CA THR A 40 -5.03 -4.04 0.25
C THR A 40 -4.27 -4.08 1.57
N VAL A 41 -4.97 -3.80 2.65
CA VAL A 41 -4.38 -3.87 3.98
C VAL A 41 -5.11 -4.96 4.76
N SER A 42 -4.36 -5.90 5.30
CA SER A 42 -4.92 -6.96 6.12
C SER A 42 -4.61 -6.69 7.58
N PHE A 43 -5.63 -6.37 8.33
CA PHE A 43 -5.48 -6.13 9.76
C PHE A 43 -5.10 -7.42 10.49
N MET A 44 -5.67 -8.52 10.04
CA MET A 44 -5.44 -9.81 10.71
C MET A 44 -3.99 -10.27 10.61
N THR A 45 -3.36 -10.07 9.45
CA THR A 45 -1.98 -10.48 9.25
C THR A 45 -0.99 -9.35 9.41
N GLN A 46 -1.48 -8.12 9.58
CA GLN A 46 -0.64 -6.93 9.70
C GLN A 46 0.29 -6.81 8.50
N LYS A 47 -0.30 -6.90 7.33
CA LYS A 47 0.44 -6.79 6.07
C LYS A 47 -0.31 -5.90 5.10
N MET A 48 0.43 -5.21 4.26
CA MET A 48 -0.12 -4.36 3.22
C MET A 48 0.40 -4.84 1.88
N LYS A 49 -0.50 -5.07 0.95
CA LYS A 49 -0.16 -5.45 -0.40
C LYS A 49 -0.44 -4.26 -1.31
N VAL A 50 0.55 -3.85 -2.07
CA VAL A 50 0.42 -2.70 -2.97
C VAL A 50 0.74 -3.14 -4.37
N GLU A 51 -0.09 -2.73 -5.33
CA GLU A 51 0.14 -2.98 -6.74
C GLU A 51 0.49 -1.66 -7.41
N PHE A 52 1.58 -1.67 -8.13
CA PHE A 52 2.13 -0.48 -8.79
C PHE A 52 1.93 -0.56 -10.29
N ALA A 53 1.79 0.59 -10.92
CA ALA A 53 1.78 0.66 -12.37
C ALA A 53 3.16 0.29 -12.91
N ASP A 54 3.17 -0.31 -14.08
CA ASP A 54 4.41 -0.68 -14.75
C ASP A 54 5.28 0.56 -14.97
N GLY A 55 6.58 0.40 -14.74
CA GLY A 55 7.51 1.49 -14.92
C GLY A 55 7.61 2.42 -13.74
N SER A 56 6.87 2.16 -12.67
CA SER A 56 6.93 2.98 -11.46
C SER A 56 8.17 2.67 -10.66
N ASP A 57 8.66 3.69 -9.95
CA ASP A 57 9.73 3.49 -8.97
C ASP A 57 9.08 3.07 -7.66
N GLU A 58 9.19 1.79 -7.36
CA GLU A 58 8.56 1.20 -6.18
C GLU A 58 8.91 1.97 -4.91
N LYS A 59 10.19 2.31 -4.75
CA LYS A 59 10.63 2.98 -3.53
C LYS A 59 9.99 4.36 -3.40
N ALA A 60 9.98 5.12 -4.47
CA ALA A 60 9.38 6.45 -4.45
C ALA A 60 7.88 6.38 -4.20
N VAL A 61 7.22 5.43 -4.85
CA VAL A 61 5.78 5.26 -4.67
C VAL A 61 5.48 4.88 -3.22
N MET A 62 6.25 3.96 -2.65
CA MET A 62 6.02 3.54 -1.27
C MET A 62 6.27 4.66 -0.28
N GLU A 63 7.24 5.54 -0.55
CA GLU A 63 7.43 6.69 0.31
C GLU A 63 6.20 7.57 0.33
N ASN A 64 5.56 7.75 -0.83
CA ASN A 64 4.33 8.51 -0.90
C ASN A 64 3.19 7.79 -0.20
N VAL A 65 3.14 6.47 -0.32
CA VAL A 65 2.13 5.67 0.38
C VAL A 65 2.28 5.82 1.89
N VAL A 66 3.50 5.74 2.39
CA VAL A 66 3.77 5.91 3.82
C VAL A 66 3.30 7.28 4.28
N LYS A 67 3.64 8.33 3.53
CA LYS A 67 3.23 9.69 3.89
C LYS A 67 1.73 9.83 3.89
N ALA A 68 1.06 9.27 2.88
CA ALA A 68 -0.40 9.36 2.80
C ALA A 68 -1.06 8.62 3.96
N CYS A 69 -0.55 7.45 4.29
CA CYS A 69 -1.12 6.67 5.39
C CYS A 69 -0.92 7.38 6.73
N LYS A 70 0.26 7.97 6.95
CA LYS A 70 0.52 8.67 8.20
C LYS A 70 -0.28 9.96 8.32
N ARG A 71 -0.70 10.50 7.20
CA ARG A 71 -1.54 11.70 7.22
C ARG A 71 -2.94 11.39 7.74
N VAL A 72 -3.48 10.22 7.43
CA VAL A 72 -4.82 9.83 7.88
C VAL A 72 -4.78 9.05 9.18
N GLU A 73 -3.65 8.41 9.49
CA GLU A 73 -3.50 7.61 10.71
C GLU A 73 -2.03 7.60 11.10
N ASP A 74 -1.63 8.52 11.98
CA ASP A 74 -0.22 8.67 12.32
C ASP A 74 0.29 7.61 13.28
N ASP A 75 -0.59 6.78 13.83
CA ASP A 75 -0.18 5.66 14.69
C ASP A 75 0.22 4.42 13.89
N CYS A 76 0.07 4.44 12.60
CA CYS A 76 0.42 3.27 11.79
C CYS A 76 1.91 3.28 11.44
N GLU A 77 2.44 2.08 11.18
CA GLU A 77 3.81 1.91 10.70
C GLU A 77 3.80 1.03 9.47
N ILE A 78 4.65 1.36 8.53
CA ILE A 78 4.83 0.54 7.34
C ILE A 78 6.33 0.27 7.23
N TYR A 79 6.69 -1.00 7.22
CA TYR A 79 8.11 -1.40 7.17
C TYR A 79 8.50 -1.67 5.71
N LEU A 80 9.37 -0.86 5.19
CA LEU A 80 9.82 -0.97 3.80
C LEU A 80 11.05 -1.86 3.64
#